data_b0b970b54a2a9dc684c9fad115fb08f6
#
_entry.id   b0b970b54a2a9dc684c9fad115fb08f6
#
_cell.length_a   1.000
_cell.length_b   1.000
_cell.length_c   1.000
_cell.angle_alpha   90.00
_cell.angle_beta   90.00
_cell.angle_gamma   90.00
#
_symmetry.space_group_name_H-M   'P 1'
#
loop_
_entity.id
_entity.type
_entity.pdbx_description
1 polymer ?
#
loop_
_entity_poly.entity_id
_entity_poly.type
_entity_poly.pdbx_seq_one_letter_code
_entity_poly.pdbx_strand_id
1 'polypeptide(L)'
;MDTSILGTLFAIAPDLMEEVELRALVLERVAALGPIGRRALAQRLHAAEREVRSAADALKDAGLIAQSAAGMELTEGGRALTDAARAVSRGRRSLASTELALSRKLNVERVCVVRGDADMDDSVLEEAARAAAGQLRFLLQDAHVLAVSGGRTMAKVAGEIAAAAPIDVTVVPAQGGMTAAIGVQANTLAEAFAVRLGGQHRLIHLPEGLSQAATEELMRLPQLREGLELLRHADVLLYGIGRAGEAARRRALGAGEREQLFRQGAAGEALGFYFSLEGDVVGSRSTLALRAQELGRTCDAAAVAVGRSKAEAIAAVCMHHPHRLLVTDEGAAIRMMELLRV
;
A
#
# COMPACT_ATOMS: atom_id res chain seq x y z
N MET A 1 11.52 -21.82 10.25
CA MET A 1 11.88 -21.11 11.50
C MET A 1 12.69 -19.89 11.09
N ASP A 2 12.21 -18.71 11.41
CA ASP A 2 12.97 -17.49 11.21
C ASP A 2 14.13 -17.49 12.23
N THR A 3 15.34 -17.74 11.75
CA THR A 3 16.57 -17.81 12.55
C THR A 3 17.20 -16.41 12.72
N SER A 4 16.44 -15.35 12.61
CA SER A 4 16.90 -14.00 12.90
C SER A 4 17.20 -13.86 14.39
N ILE A 5 18.19 -13.06 14.75
CA ILE A 5 18.53 -12.74 16.15
C ILE A 5 17.28 -12.25 16.90
N LEU A 6 16.45 -11.44 16.26
CA LEU A 6 15.16 -10.96 16.80
C LEU A 6 14.20 -12.11 17.08
N GLY A 7 14.01 -13.05 16.16
CA GLY A 7 13.15 -14.22 16.35
C GLY A 7 13.60 -15.08 17.54
N THR A 8 14.90 -15.21 17.75
CA THR A 8 15.48 -15.92 18.89
C THR A 8 15.20 -15.18 20.21
N LEU A 9 15.38 -13.85 20.23
CA LEU A 9 15.10 -13.03 21.41
C LEU A 9 13.62 -13.07 21.81
N PHE A 10 12.69 -13.04 20.85
CA PHE A 10 11.26 -13.21 21.10
C PHE A 10 10.92 -14.57 21.73
N ALA A 11 11.64 -15.62 21.36
CA ALA A 11 11.40 -16.95 21.93
C ALA A 11 11.94 -17.10 23.35
N ILE A 12 13.05 -16.42 23.69
CA ILE A 12 13.74 -16.55 24.97
C ILE A 12 13.16 -15.60 26.03
N ALA A 13 12.78 -14.37 25.65
CA ALA A 13 12.38 -13.31 26.57
C ALA A 13 11.20 -12.49 26.02
N PRO A 14 10.00 -13.08 25.93
CA PRO A 14 8.85 -12.43 25.33
C PRO A 14 8.39 -11.18 26.08
N ASP A 15 8.51 -11.15 27.39
CA ASP A 15 8.19 -10.03 28.29
C ASP A 15 9.09 -8.81 28.04
N LEU A 16 10.39 -9.02 27.90
CA LEU A 16 11.34 -7.96 27.55
C LEU A 16 11.09 -7.42 26.15
N MET A 17 10.63 -8.28 25.25
CA MET A 17 10.34 -7.86 23.89
C MET A 17 9.08 -6.97 23.79
N GLU A 18 8.07 -7.19 24.63
CA GLU A 18 6.91 -6.28 24.71
C GLU A 18 7.34 -4.85 25.11
N GLU A 19 8.28 -4.74 26.04
CA GLU A 19 8.83 -3.45 26.46
C GLU A 19 9.68 -2.80 25.36
N VAL A 20 10.53 -3.57 24.68
CA VAL A 20 11.33 -3.12 23.53
C VAL A 20 10.43 -2.63 22.39
N GLU A 21 9.37 -3.36 22.09
CA GLU A 21 8.40 -2.98 21.07
C GLU A 21 7.67 -1.68 21.39
N LEU A 22 7.22 -1.51 22.64
CA LEU A 22 6.56 -0.27 23.05
C LEU A 22 7.51 0.92 22.93
N ARG A 23 8.78 0.76 23.34
CA ARG A 23 9.82 1.78 23.19
C ARG A 23 10.09 2.09 21.71
N ALA A 24 10.18 1.08 20.86
CA ALA A 24 10.35 1.24 19.43
C ALA A 24 9.17 1.99 18.78
N LEU A 25 7.94 1.64 19.19
CA LEU A 25 6.73 2.31 18.72
C LEU A 25 6.66 3.77 19.17
N VAL A 26 7.03 4.07 20.42
CA VAL A 26 7.12 5.46 20.92
C VAL A 26 8.14 6.25 20.12
N LEU A 27 9.32 5.69 19.85
CA LEU A 27 10.36 6.33 19.06
C LEU A 27 9.88 6.64 17.64
N GLU A 28 9.24 5.69 17.01
CA GLU A 28 8.67 5.82 15.66
C GLU A 28 7.59 6.92 15.60
N ARG A 29 6.68 6.96 16.58
CA ARG A 29 5.62 7.97 16.62
C ARG A 29 6.14 9.37 16.95
N VAL A 30 7.14 9.48 17.79
CA VAL A 30 7.83 10.76 18.01
C VAL A 30 8.53 11.22 16.74
N ALA A 31 9.08 10.32 15.93
CA ALA A 31 9.65 10.63 14.61
C ALA A 31 8.61 11.22 13.64
N ALA A 32 7.40 10.65 13.65
CA ALA A 32 6.35 11.05 12.71
C ALA A 32 5.56 12.29 13.14
N LEU A 33 5.43 12.53 14.44
CA LEU A 33 4.48 13.50 15.02
C LEU A 33 5.12 14.55 15.89
N GLY A 34 6.43 14.46 16.15
CA GLY A 34 7.13 15.39 17.05
C GLY A 34 7.13 16.85 16.56
N PRO A 35 7.07 17.81 17.48
CA PRO A 35 7.01 17.63 18.93
C PRO A 35 5.62 17.19 19.43
N ILE A 36 5.57 16.15 20.30
CA ILE A 36 4.32 15.61 20.82
C ILE A 36 4.37 15.35 22.35
N GLY A 37 3.29 15.72 23.05
CA GLY A 37 3.15 15.47 24.47
C GLY A 37 2.79 14.01 24.81
N ARG A 38 3.22 13.52 25.98
CA ARG A 38 3.00 12.13 26.44
C ARG A 38 1.54 11.71 26.40
N ARG A 39 0.61 12.57 26.87
CA ARG A 39 -0.83 12.28 26.90
C ARG A 39 -1.41 12.16 25.48
N ALA A 40 -1.04 13.09 24.59
CA ALA A 40 -1.46 13.04 23.19
C ALA A 40 -0.91 11.80 22.48
N LEU A 41 0.33 11.41 22.79
CA LEU A 41 0.92 10.19 22.23
C LEU A 41 0.22 8.93 22.75
N ALA A 42 -0.10 8.85 24.05
CA ALA A 42 -0.82 7.72 24.66
C ALA A 42 -2.22 7.52 24.02
N GLN A 43 -2.95 8.61 23.76
CA GLN A 43 -4.22 8.57 23.05
C GLN A 43 -4.08 8.00 21.64
N ARG A 44 -3.05 8.43 20.88
CA ARG A 44 -2.81 7.96 19.52
C ARG A 44 -2.33 6.50 19.44
N LEU A 45 -1.66 6.03 20.50
CA LEU A 45 -1.21 4.65 20.60
C LEU A 45 -2.26 3.71 21.20
N HIS A 46 -3.40 4.25 21.65
CA HIS A 46 -4.41 3.51 22.43
C HIS A 46 -3.78 2.72 23.58
N ALA A 47 -2.73 3.27 24.20
CA ALA A 47 -1.98 2.68 25.28
C ALA A 47 -2.20 3.44 26.61
N ALA A 48 -1.93 2.79 27.74
CA ALA A 48 -2.04 3.46 29.03
C ALA A 48 -0.97 4.58 29.16
N GLU A 49 -1.36 5.75 29.65
CA GLU A 49 -0.44 6.91 29.79
C GLU A 49 0.80 6.53 30.63
N ARG A 50 0.63 5.66 31.63
CA ARG A 50 1.74 5.17 32.48
C ARG A 50 2.78 4.39 31.67
N GLU A 51 2.36 3.54 30.77
CA GLU A 51 3.25 2.73 29.92
C GLU A 51 4.03 3.61 28.94
N VAL A 52 3.32 4.52 28.26
CA VAL A 52 3.95 5.48 27.34
C VAL A 52 4.93 6.39 28.08
N ARG A 53 4.62 6.80 29.32
CA ARG A 53 5.54 7.58 30.16
C ARG A 53 6.81 6.79 30.46
N SER A 54 6.68 5.54 30.92
CA SER A 54 7.83 4.66 31.22
C SER A 54 8.72 4.46 29.99
N ALA A 55 8.12 4.17 28.85
CA ALA A 55 8.84 4.00 27.58
C ALA A 55 9.56 5.28 27.15
N ALA A 56 8.89 6.44 27.25
CA ALA A 56 9.47 7.74 26.92
C ALA A 56 10.63 8.12 27.86
N ASP A 57 10.49 7.87 29.17
CA ASP A 57 11.55 8.14 30.13
C ASP A 57 12.79 7.26 29.82
N ALA A 58 12.61 5.97 29.53
CA ALA A 58 13.69 5.08 29.14
C ALA A 58 14.39 5.52 27.84
N LEU A 59 13.63 5.97 26.82
CA LEU A 59 14.20 6.49 25.58
C LEU A 59 14.96 7.81 25.78
N LYS A 60 14.49 8.66 26.71
CA LYS A 60 15.18 9.88 27.08
C LYS A 60 16.50 9.57 27.80
N ASP A 61 16.48 8.64 28.75
CA ASP A 61 17.68 8.21 29.47
C ASP A 61 18.72 7.56 28.52
N ALA A 62 18.24 6.87 27.49
CA ALA A 62 19.07 6.34 26.40
C ALA A 62 19.54 7.45 25.40
N GLY A 63 19.15 8.70 25.57
CA GLY A 63 19.55 9.79 24.70
C GLY A 63 18.90 9.77 23.30
N LEU A 64 17.81 9.04 23.12
CA LEU A 64 17.13 8.88 21.82
C LEU A 64 16.01 9.90 21.58
N ILE A 65 15.42 10.41 22.65
CA ILE A 65 14.45 11.52 22.59
C ILE A 65 14.86 12.65 23.53
N ALA A 66 14.53 13.87 23.14
CA ALA A 66 14.61 15.05 23.98
C ALA A 66 13.20 15.52 24.36
N GLN A 67 13.06 16.10 25.55
CA GLN A 67 11.80 16.67 26.02
C GLN A 67 11.93 18.17 26.18
N SER A 68 11.05 18.92 25.54
CA SER A 68 10.93 20.37 25.63
C SER A 68 9.54 20.80 26.14
N ALA A 69 9.32 22.10 26.29
CA ALA A 69 7.98 22.63 26.57
C ALA A 69 6.97 22.35 25.45
N ALA A 70 7.43 22.18 24.20
CA ALA A 70 6.60 21.83 23.04
C ALA A 70 6.24 20.34 22.99
N GLY A 71 7.00 19.47 23.67
CA GLY A 71 6.80 18.03 23.68
C GLY A 71 8.08 17.21 23.52
N MET A 72 7.93 15.98 23.14
CA MET A 72 9.02 15.04 22.84
C MET A 72 9.44 15.14 21.37
N GLU A 73 10.74 15.15 21.13
CA GLU A 73 11.37 15.20 19.81
C GLU A 73 12.51 14.18 19.73
N LEU A 74 12.85 13.73 18.53
CA LEU A 74 14.01 12.87 18.32
C LEU A 74 15.31 13.65 18.48
N THR A 75 16.29 13.03 19.14
CA THR A 75 17.69 13.42 19.03
C THR A 75 18.29 12.93 17.70
N GLU A 76 19.53 13.26 17.40
CA GLU A 76 20.27 12.70 16.27
C GLU A 76 20.42 11.18 16.39
N GLY A 77 20.74 10.67 17.60
CA GLY A 77 20.77 9.23 17.88
C GLY A 77 19.42 8.54 17.67
N GLY A 78 18.32 9.20 18.08
CA GLY A 78 16.97 8.69 17.85
C GLY A 78 16.61 8.61 16.38
N ARG A 79 16.99 9.62 15.58
CA ARG A 79 16.80 9.61 14.12
C ARG A 79 17.52 8.45 13.44
N ALA A 80 18.77 8.20 13.81
CA ALA A 80 19.57 7.10 13.26
C ALA A 80 18.94 5.72 13.54
N LEU A 81 18.21 5.55 14.64
CA LEU A 81 17.57 4.28 15.02
C LEU A 81 16.12 4.14 14.54
N THR A 82 15.54 5.15 13.86
CA THR A 82 14.11 5.13 13.50
C THR A 82 13.76 3.94 12.60
N ASP A 83 14.60 3.59 11.62
CA ASP A 83 14.32 2.47 10.70
C ASP A 83 14.46 1.12 11.40
N ALA A 84 15.44 0.96 12.29
CA ALA A 84 15.56 -0.22 13.13
C ALA A 84 14.37 -0.35 14.11
N ALA A 85 13.94 0.75 14.73
CA ALA A 85 12.77 0.77 15.59
C ALA A 85 11.49 0.35 14.85
N ARG A 86 11.32 0.81 13.60
CA ARG A 86 10.22 0.35 12.73
C ARG A 86 10.29 -1.15 12.46
N ALA A 87 11.48 -1.70 12.22
CA ALA A 87 11.65 -3.14 12.03
C ALA A 87 11.25 -3.93 13.28
N VAL A 88 11.62 -3.44 14.47
CA VAL A 88 11.24 -4.04 15.76
C VAL A 88 9.74 -3.91 16.02
N SER A 89 9.15 -2.75 15.80
CA SER A 89 7.70 -2.54 15.99
C SER A 89 6.83 -3.38 15.04
N ARG A 90 7.34 -3.73 13.83
CA ARG A 90 6.72 -4.71 12.93
C ARG A 90 6.88 -6.15 13.40
N GLY A 91 7.88 -6.44 14.22
CA GLY A 91 8.24 -7.79 14.67
C GLY A 91 7.27 -8.42 15.67
N ARG A 92 6.12 -7.80 16.00
CA ARG A 92 5.13 -8.43 16.87
C ARG A 92 4.70 -9.79 16.30
N ARG A 93 4.80 -10.82 17.13
CA ARG A 93 4.31 -12.17 16.82
C ARG A 93 2.91 -12.18 16.20
N SER A 94 2.02 -11.24 16.60
CA SER A 94 0.68 -11.12 16.02
C SER A 94 0.69 -10.65 14.58
N LEU A 95 1.48 -9.63 14.19
CA LEU A 95 1.51 -9.15 12.82
C LEU A 95 2.21 -10.14 11.88
N ALA A 96 3.35 -10.70 12.28
CA ALA A 96 4.04 -11.71 11.48
C ALA A 96 3.20 -12.97 11.26
N SER A 97 2.45 -13.43 12.29
CA SER A 97 1.52 -14.54 12.14
C SER A 97 0.34 -14.20 11.23
N THR A 98 -0.17 -12.96 11.33
CA THR A 98 -1.25 -12.46 10.47
C THR A 98 -0.78 -12.33 9.03
N GLU A 99 0.41 -11.76 8.79
CA GLU A 99 1.03 -11.67 7.46
C GLU A 99 1.15 -13.05 6.81
N LEU A 100 1.66 -14.04 7.55
CA LEU A 100 1.82 -15.40 7.07
C LEU A 100 0.46 -16.08 6.78
N ALA A 101 -0.52 -15.89 7.66
CA ALA A 101 -1.86 -16.45 7.48
C ALA A 101 -2.56 -15.84 6.26
N LEU A 102 -2.51 -14.52 6.10
CA LEU A 102 -3.07 -13.82 4.95
C LEU A 102 -2.32 -14.18 3.65
N SER A 103 -0.99 -14.28 3.68
CA SER A 103 -0.17 -14.72 2.55
C SER A 103 -0.68 -16.04 1.97
N ARG A 104 -0.92 -17.03 2.83
CA ARG A 104 -1.41 -18.37 2.43
C ARG A 104 -2.85 -18.33 1.90
N LYS A 105 -3.73 -17.57 2.55
CA LYS A 105 -5.17 -17.52 2.23
C LYS A 105 -5.49 -16.72 0.99
N LEU A 106 -4.77 -15.63 0.76
CA LEU A 106 -4.98 -14.73 -0.38
C LEU A 106 -4.08 -15.06 -1.58
N ASN A 107 -3.27 -16.12 -1.49
CA ASN A 107 -2.28 -16.45 -2.53
C ASN A 107 -1.35 -15.25 -2.85
N VAL A 108 -0.88 -14.56 -1.80
CA VAL A 108 0.05 -13.44 -1.86
C VAL A 108 1.40 -13.91 -1.35
N GLU A 109 2.47 -13.74 -2.11
CA GLU A 109 3.79 -14.22 -1.70
C GLU A 109 4.28 -13.50 -0.44
N ARG A 110 4.09 -12.17 -0.38
CA ARG A 110 4.49 -11.35 0.75
C ARG A 110 3.38 -10.39 1.15
N VAL A 111 2.92 -10.50 2.38
CA VAL A 111 2.03 -9.50 3.01
C VAL A 111 2.86 -8.65 3.96
N CYS A 112 2.69 -7.34 3.91
CA CYS A 112 3.28 -6.38 4.82
C CYS A 112 2.15 -5.62 5.52
N VAL A 113 2.03 -5.80 6.84
CA VAL A 113 1.00 -5.16 7.65
C VAL A 113 1.63 -4.02 8.46
N VAL A 114 1.14 -2.80 8.26
CA VAL A 114 1.46 -1.67 9.14
C VAL A 114 0.46 -1.58 10.29
N ARG A 115 0.89 -1.05 11.42
CA ARG A 115 0.02 -0.93 12.60
C ARG A 115 -1.06 0.10 12.45
N GLY A 116 -2.18 -0.15 13.14
CA GLY A 116 -3.31 0.78 13.23
C GLY A 116 -4.37 0.51 12.16
N ASP A 117 -5.28 1.46 12.04
CA ASP A 117 -6.41 1.41 11.10
C ASP A 117 -6.53 2.77 10.41
N ALA A 118 -6.34 2.78 9.09
CA ALA A 118 -6.40 4.01 8.28
C ALA A 118 -7.80 4.63 8.21
N ASP A 119 -8.84 3.91 8.60
CA ASP A 119 -10.19 4.49 8.75
C ASP A 119 -10.29 5.35 10.03
N MET A 120 -9.36 5.20 10.98
CA MET A 120 -9.35 5.90 12.27
C MET A 120 -8.21 6.92 12.38
N ASP A 121 -7.10 6.71 11.66
CA ASP A 121 -5.90 7.55 11.71
C ASP A 121 -5.23 7.66 10.33
N ASP A 122 -5.30 8.82 9.73
CA ASP A 122 -4.72 9.09 8.40
C ASP A 122 -3.19 8.86 8.34
N SER A 123 -2.47 8.92 9.47
CA SER A 123 -1.02 8.64 9.52
C SER A 123 -0.68 7.21 9.14
N VAL A 124 -1.62 6.28 9.32
CA VAL A 124 -1.45 4.87 8.94
C VAL A 124 -1.31 4.70 7.43
N LEU A 125 -2.03 5.51 6.64
CA LEU A 125 -1.85 5.54 5.18
C LEU A 125 -0.43 5.99 4.80
N GLU A 126 0.15 6.96 5.52
CA GLU A 126 1.51 7.43 5.27
C GLU A 126 2.55 6.35 5.60
N GLU A 127 2.34 5.62 6.70
CA GLU A 127 3.20 4.47 7.05
C GLU A 127 3.12 3.35 6.02
N ALA A 128 1.91 3.01 5.56
CA ALA A 128 1.71 2.03 4.51
C ALA A 128 2.36 2.46 3.18
N ALA A 129 2.24 3.74 2.83
CA ALA A 129 2.88 4.29 1.64
C ALA A 129 4.42 4.20 1.73
N ARG A 130 4.99 4.52 2.88
CA ARG A 130 6.43 4.38 3.15
C ARG A 130 6.90 2.93 3.11
N ALA A 131 6.13 2.02 3.70
CA ALA A 131 6.40 0.59 3.63
C ALA A 131 6.35 0.09 2.18
N ALA A 132 5.34 0.50 1.40
CA ALA A 132 5.20 0.15 0.00
C ALA A 132 6.36 0.67 -0.86
N ALA A 133 6.77 1.94 -0.68
CA ALA A 133 7.92 2.52 -1.37
C ALA A 133 9.22 1.75 -1.08
N GLY A 134 9.44 1.36 0.20
CA GLY A 134 10.58 0.53 0.59
C GLY A 134 10.54 -0.86 -0.05
N GLN A 135 9.38 -1.51 -0.08
CA GLN A 135 9.22 -2.84 -0.69
C GLN A 135 9.35 -2.80 -2.22
N LEU A 136 8.80 -1.77 -2.88
CA LEU A 136 8.89 -1.61 -4.32
C LEU A 136 10.34 -1.63 -4.82
N ARG A 137 11.26 -1.03 -4.05
CA ARG A 137 12.67 -0.99 -4.41
C ARG A 137 13.32 -2.38 -4.50
N PHE A 138 12.83 -3.37 -3.75
CA PHE A 138 13.29 -4.75 -3.83
C PHE A 138 12.68 -5.52 -5.01
N LEU A 139 11.56 -5.04 -5.57
CA LEU A 139 10.93 -5.64 -6.74
C LEU A 139 11.52 -5.10 -8.05
N LEU A 140 12.10 -3.90 -8.03
CA LEU A 140 12.62 -3.25 -9.23
C LEU A 140 14.09 -3.62 -9.48
N GLN A 141 14.42 -3.82 -10.76
CA GLN A 141 15.75 -3.98 -11.30
C GLN A 141 15.96 -2.99 -12.46
N ASP A 142 17.19 -2.79 -12.89
CA ASP A 142 17.47 -1.98 -14.07
C ASP A 142 16.79 -2.57 -15.33
N ALA A 143 16.39 -1.71 -16.22
CA ALA A 143 15.63 -1.97 -17.43
C ALA A 143 14.20 -2.53 -17.23
N HIS A 144 13.69 -2.60 -15.98
CA HIS A 144 12.30 -2.98 -15.71
C HIS A 144 11.30 -1.93 -16.21
N VAL A 145 10.12 -2.41 -16.57
CA VAL A 145 8.92 -1.58 -16.80
C VAL A 145 8.01 -1.66 -15.58
N LEU A 146 7.79 -0.51 -14.95
CA LEU A 146 6.88 -0.35 -13.82
C LEU A 146 5.55 0.23 -14.29
N ALA A 147 4.48 -0.52 -14.20
CA ALA A 147 3.12 -0.02 -14.43
C ALA A 147 2.51 0.47 -13.10
N VAL A 148 1.93 1.69 -13.08
CA VAL A 148 1.35 2.27 -11.86
C VAL A 148 -0.10 2.71 -12.09
N SER A 149 -0.96 2.42 -11.10
CA SER A 149 -2.33 2.94 -11.13
C SER A 149 -2.40 4.39 -10.63
N GLY A 150 -3.53 5.03 -10.86
CA GLY A 150 -3.90 6.28 -10.20
C GLY A 150 -4.41 6.07 -8.78
N GLY A 151 -4.76 7.17 -8.11
CA GLY A 151 -5.42 7.19 -6.82
C GLY A 151 -4.61 7.80 -5.69
N ARG A 152 -5.32 8.16 -4.59
CA ARG A 152 -4.71 8.82 -3.42
C ARG A 152 -3.61 7.98 -2.76
N THR A 153 -3.83 6.68 -2.64
CA THR A 153 -2.83 5.77 -2.06
C THR A 153 -1.55 5.77 -2.89
N MET A 154 -1.66 5.67 -4.21
CA MET A 154 -0.50 5.71 -5.10
C MET A 154 0.22 7.05 -5.08
N ALA A 155 -0.51 8.17 -4.96
CA ALA A 155 0.09 9.49 -4.78
C ALA A 155 0.92 9.59 -3.49
N LYS A 156 0.43 8.99 -2.39
CA LYS A 156 1.20 8.90 -1.14
C LYS A 156 2.44 8.02 -1.30
N VAL A 157 2.31 6.85 -1.95
CA VAL A 157 3.47 5.97 -2.23
C VAL A 157 4.52 6.69 -3.07
N ALA A 158 4.11 7.37 -4.14
CA ALA A 158 5.02 8.18 -4.94
C ALA A 158 5.75 9.21 -4.08
N GLY A 159 5.03 9.86 -3.13
CA GLY A 159 5.58 10.84 -2.19
C GLY A 159 6.69 10.29 -1.28
N GLU A 160 6.63 9.02 -0.92
CA GLU A 160 7.54 8.36 0.01
C GLU A 160 8.74 7.68 -0.66
N ILE A 161 8.82 7.67 -2.00
CA ILE A 161 9.98 7.14 -2.70
C ILE A 161 11.18 8.06 -2.46
N ALA A 162 12.18 7.54 -1.76
CA ALA A 162 13.47 8.18 -1.57
C ALA A 162 14.49 7.56 -2.54
N ALA A 163 15.05 8.39 -3.40
CA ALA A 163 16.11 7.96 -4.32
C ALA A 163 17.44 7.87 -3.57
N ALA A 164 17.76 6.71 -3.01
CA ALA A 164 19.11 6.45 -2.49
C ALA A 164 20.12 6.25 -3.64
N ALA A 165 19.70 5.63 -4.75
CA ALA A 165 20.41 5.54 -6.01
C ALA A 165 19.38 5.46 -7.15
N PRO A 166 19.61 6.08 -8.32
CA PRO A 166 18.76 5.91 -9.50
C PRO A 166 18.61 4.45 -9.89
N ILE A 167 17.45 4.08 -10.39
CA ILE A 167 17.17 2.80 -11.04
C ILE A 167 16.79 3.10 -12.48
N ASP A 168 17.42 2.45 -13.45
CA ASP A 168 17.03 2.57 -14.87
C ASP A 168 15.71 1.83 -15.10
N VAL A 169 14.59 2.53 -14.86
CA VAL A 169 13.23 2.00 -14.97
C VAL A 169 12.40 2.85 -15.90
N THR A 170 11.54 2.21 -16.70
CA THR A 170 10.52 2.92 -17.48
C THR A 170 9.17 2.79 -16.77
N VAL A 171 8.57 3.92 -16.38
CA VAL A 171 7.26 3.94 -15.70
C VAL A 171 6.15 4.25 -16.68
N VAL A 172 5.08 3.45 -16.66
CA VAL A 172 3.89 3.62 -17.51
C VAL A 172 2.61 3.64 -16.65
N PRO A 173 1.57 4.37 -17.06
CA PRO A 173 0.27 4.31 -16.38
C PRO A 173 -0.44 2.99 -16.67
N ALA A 174 -0.99 2.36 -15.64
CA ALA A 174 -1.79 1.14 -15.75
C ALA A 174 -3.29 1.41 -15.99
N GLN A 175 -3.70 2.68 -16.00
CA GLN A 175 -5.08 3.12 -16.22
C GLN A 175 -5.13 4.28 -17.18
N GLY A 176 -6.23 4.40 -17.94
CA GLY A 176 -6.55 5.60 -18.72
C GLY A 176 -6.85 6.82 -17.84
N GLY A 177 -7.05 7.96 -18.49
CA GLY A 177 -7.43 9.19 -17.80
C GLY A 177 -8.81 9.07 -17.15
N MET A 178 -8.88 9.33 -15.85
CA MET A 178 -10.12 9.51 -15.10
C MET A 178 -10.41 11.01 -14.94
N THR A 179 -11.67 11.36 -14.72
CA THR A 179 -12.11 12.71 -14.33
C THR A 179 -11.70 13.11 -12.92
N ALA A 180 -10.63 12.53 -12.39
CA ALA A 180 -10.11 12.81 -11.06
C ALA A 180 -9.22 14.06 -11.03
N ALA A 181 -8.91 14.55 -9.85
CA ALA A 181 -7.92 15.60 -9.65
C ALA A 181 -6.57 15.20 -10.29
N ILE A 182 -5.92 16.14 -10.97
CA ILE A 182 -4.69 15.91 -11.75
C ILE A 182 -3.63 15.16 -10.94
N GLY A 183 -3.41 15.55 -9.69
CA GLY A 183 -2.37 14.96 -8.82
C GLY A 183 -2.55 13.48 -8.46
N VAL A 184 -3.69 12.86 -8.79
CA VAL A 184 -3.95 11.44 -8.54
C VAL A 184 -4.23 10.65 -9.83
N GLN A 185 -4.03 11.26 -10.99
CA GLN A 185 -4.14 10.56 -12.27
C GLN A 185 -2.94 9.65 -12.52
N ALA A 186 -3.16 8.49 -13.16
CA ALA A 186 -2.12 7.52 -13.40
C ALA A 186 -0.94 8.08 -14.21
N ASN A 187 -1.21 8.94 -15.21
CA ASN A 187 -0.18 9.62 -16.00
C ASN A 187 0.70 10.53 -15.13
N THR A 188 0.09 11.37 -14.28
CA THR A 188 0.82 12.25 -13.35
C THR A 188 1.66 11.45 -12.36
N LEU A 189 1.12 10.33 -11.88
CA LEU A 189 1.85 9.46 -10.96
C LEU A 189 2.96 8.69 -11.65
N ALA A 190 2.79 8.25 -12.90
CA ALA A 190 3.85 7.61 -13.68
C ALA A 190 5.07 8.54 -13.81
N GLU A 191 4.85 9.83 -14.13
CA GLU A 191 5.90 10.84 -14.12
C GLU A 191 6.54 11.01 -12.72
N ALA A 192 5.72 11.15 -11.67
CA ALA A 192 6.21 11.33 -10.31
C ALA A 192 7.07 10.15 -9.82
N PHE A 193 6.64 8.90 -10.11
CA PHE A 193 7.43 7.70 -9.83
C PHE A 193 8.75 7.70 -10.59
N ALA A 194 8.71 7.97 -11.91
CA ALA A 194 9.91 7.99 -12.76
C ALA A 194 10.95 9.00 -12.25
N VAL A 195 10.54 10.24 -11.99
CA VAL A 195 11.42 11.30 -11.48
C VAL A 195 12.09 10.88 -10.16
N ARG A 196 11.31 10.29 -9.23
CA ARG A 196 11.85 9.90 -7.92
C ARG A 196 12.72 8.65 -7.96
N LEU A 197 12.46 7.74 -8.90
CA LEU A 197 13.31 6.56 -9.12
C LEU A 197 14.55 6.87 -9.95
N GLY A 198 14.60 8.04 -10.60
CA GLY A 198 15.69 8.39 -11.52
C GLY A 198 15.60 7.74 -12.88
N GLY A 199 14.41 7.22 -13.25
CA GLY A 199 14.10 6.55 -14.50
C GLY A 199 13.38 7.43 -15.52
N GLN A 200 12.78 6.79 -16.51
CA GLN A 200 12.00 7.44 -17.57
C GLN A 200 10.51 7.11 -17.43
N HIS A 201 9.65 7.85 -18.12
CA HIS A 201 8.23 7.54 -18.21
C HIS A 201 7.73 7.55 -19.64
N ARG A 202 6.62 6.83 -19.89
CA ARG A 202 5.84 6.90 -21.14
C ARG A 202 4.37 7.07 -20.75
N LEU A 203 3.76 8.15 -21.24
CA LEU A 203 2.37 8.49 -20.90
C LEU A 203 1.41 7.83 -21.90
N ILE A 204 0.26 7.39 -21.41
CA ILE A 204 -0.81 6.81 -22.22
C ILE A 204 -2.06 7.69 -22.04
N HIS A 205 -2.32 8.53 -23.03
CA HIS A 205 -3.49 9.41 -23.05
C HIS A 205 -4.66 8.72 -23.74
N LEU A 206 -5.35 7.86 -23.01
CA LEU A 206 -6.55 7.17 -23.48
C LEU A 206 -7.72 7.49 -22.54
N PRO A 207 -8.80 8.15 -23.03
CA PRO A 207 -9.97 8.43 -22.20
C PRO A 207 -10.67 7.15 -21.75
N GLU A 208 -11.31 7.17 -20.58
CA GLU A 208 -12.20 6.10 -20.15
C GLU A 208 -13.56 6.18 -20.86
N GLY A 209 -14.23 5.04 -21.02
CA GLY A 209 -15.58 4.96 -21.57
C GLY A 209 -15.66 5.01 -23.11
N LEU A 210 -14.56 4.83 -23.80
CA LEU A 210 -14.56 4.68 -25.27
C LEU A 210 -15.30 3.41 -25.70
N SER A 211 -15.95 3.47 -26.86
CA SER A 211 -16.43 2.26 -27.52
C SER A 211 -15.27 1.38 -28.00
N GLN A 212 -15.52 0.09 -28.18
CA GLN A 212 -14.50 -0.82 -28.72
C GLN A 212 -13.93 -0.33 -30.04
N ALA A 213 -14.78 0.13 -30.97
CA ALA A 213 -14.35 0.64 -32.25
C ALA A 213 -13.45 1.88 -32.15
N ALA A 214 -13.80 2.82 -31.24
CA ALA A 214 -12.97 3.99 -30.99
C ALA A 214 -11.61 3.60 -30.35
N THR A 215 -11.60 2.64 -29.45
CA THR A 215 -10.37 2.10 -28.86
C THR A 215 -9.47 1.47 -29.92
N GLU A 216 -10.03 0.61 -30.79
CA GLU A 216 -9.28 -0.05 -31.87
C GLU A 216 -8.68 0.97 -32.86
N GLU A 217 -9.40 2.06 -33.17
CA GLU A 217 -8.89 3.12 -34.04
C GLU A 217 -7.73 3.88 -33.38
N LEU A 218 -7.87 4.26 -32.11
CA LEU A 218 -6.81 4.92 -31.35
C LEU A 218 -5.56 4.03 -31.18
N MET A 219 -5.74 2.73 -31.06
CA MET A 219 -4.65 1.75 -30.99
C MET A 219 -3.77 1.68 -32.25
N ARG A 220 -4.21 2.28 -33.37
CA ARG A 220 -3.41 2.40 -34.59
C ARG A 220 -2.37 3.52 -34.51
N LEU A 221 -2.51 4.45 -33.53
CA LEU A 221 -1.54 5.52 -33.32
C LEU A 221 -0.23 4.96 -32.74
N PRO A 222 0.93 5.21 -33.39
CA PRO A 222 2.19 4.60 -32.99
C PRO A 222 2.55 4.86 -31.51
N GLN A 223 2.33 6.09 -31.03
CA GLN A 223 2.64 6.50 -29.66
C GLN A 223 1.81 5.75 -28.61
N LEU A 224 0.50 5.52 -28.88
CA LEU A 224 -0.35 4.74 -28.00
C LEU A 224 0.05 3.27 -28.01
N ARG A 225 0.38 2.73 -29.17
CA ARG A 225 0.79 1.35 -29.33
C ARG A 225 2.09 1.07 -28.54
N GLU A 226 3.10 1.94 -28.63
CA GLU A 226 4.33 1.82 -27.86
C GLU A 226 4.06 1.77 -26.36
N GLY A 227 3.27 2.72 -25.81
CA GLY A 227 2.93 2.74 -24.38
C GLY A 227 2.15 1.52 -23.92
N LEU A 228 1.23 1.01 -24.75
CA LEU A 228 0.45 -0.19 -24.46
C LEU A 228 1.27 -1.48 -24.57
N GLU A 229 2.23 -1.55 -25.46
CA GLU A 229 3.21 -2.63 -25.55
C GLU A 229 4.05 -2.69 -24.27
N LEU A 230 4.59 -1.54 -23.81
CA LEU A 230 5.30 -1.46 -22.53
C LEU A 230 4.41 -1.91 -21.37
N LEU A 231 3.15 -1.45 -21.32
CA LEU A 231 2.22 -1.85 -20.27
C LEU A 231 1.96 -3.37 -20.26
N ARG A 232 1.81 -3.99 -21.43
CA ARG A 232 1.60 -5.45 -21.53
C ARG A 232 2.80 -6.27 -21.11
N HIS A 233 4.00 -5.71 -21.23
CA HIS A 233 5.26 -6.34 -20.85
C HIS A 233 5.84 -5.74 -19.57
N ALA A 234 4.99 -5.11 -18.75
CA ALA A 234 5.43 -4.60 -17.46
C ALA A 234 5.97 -5.73 -16.58
N ASP A 235 7.11 -5.48 -15.94
CA ASP A 235 7.73 -6.40 -14.99
C ASP A 235 7.07 -6.32 -13.62
N VAL A 236 6.68 -5.09 -13.22
CA VAL A 236 6.00 -4.82 -11.94
C VAL A 236 4.75 -3.99 -12.20
N LEU A 237 3.63 -4.40 -11.58
CA LEU A 237 2.37 -3.67 -11.59
C LEU A 237 2.02 -3.23 -10.17
N LEU A 238 2.13 -1.93 -9.88
CA LEU A 238 1.82 -1.34 -8.58
C LEU A 238 0.47 -0.62 -8.62
N TYR A 239 -0.45 -1.00 -7.75
CA TYR A 239 -1.79 -0.44 -7.78
C TYR A 239 -2.50 -0.40 -6.43
N GLY A 240 -3.51 0.47 -6.32
CA GLY A 240 -4.41 0.56 -5.19
C GLY A 240 -5.68 -0.24 -5.38
N ILE A 241 -6.28 -0.67 -4.27
CA ILE A 241 -7.58 -1.35 -4.24
C ILE A 241 -8.61 -0.42 -3.61
N GLY A 242 -9.79 -0.34 -4.23
CA GLY A 242 -10.94 0.43 -3.77
C GLY A 242 -12.17 -0.44 -3.52
N ARG A 243 -13.12 0.06 -2.73
CA ARG A 243 -14.44 -0.56 -2.57
C ARG A 243 -15.24 -0.37 -3.86
N ALA A 244 -15.89 -1.44 -4.34
CA ALA A 244 -16.64 -1.42 -5.60
C ALA A 244 -17.68 -0.30 -5.66
N GLY A 245 -18.47 -0.11 -4.59
CA GLY A 245 -19.51 0.92 -4.52
C GLY A 245 -18.97 2.35 -4.55
N GLU A 246 -17.80 2.61 -3.95
CA GLU A 246 -17.13 3.91 -3.99
C GLU A 246 -16.52 4.19 -5.35
N ALA A 247 -15.90 3.20 -5.94
CA ALA A 247 -15.32 3.29 -7.28
C ALA A 247 -16.40 3.54 -8.34
N ALA A 248 -17.54 2.85 -8.24
CA ALA A 248 -18.69 3.06 -9.12
C ALA A 248 -19.26 4.47 -9.02
N ARG A 249 -19.36 5.04 -7.80
CA ARG A 249 -19.78 6.44 -7.61
C ARG A 249 -18.75 7.42 -8.16
N ARG A 250 -17.46 7.21 -7.87
CA ARG A 250 -16.37 8.08 -8.35
C ARG A 250 -16.29 8.12 -9.88
N ARG A 251 -16.62 7.02 -10.55
CA ARG A 251 -16.71 6.91 -12.01
C ARG A 251 -18.05 7.35 -12.59
N ALA A 252 -18.95 7.88 -11.76
CA ALA A 252 -20.28 8.33 -12.15
C ALA A 252 -21.11 7.28 -12.92
N LEU A 253 -20.97 6.00 -12.55
CA LEU A 253 -21.78 4.92 -13.14
C LEU A 253 -23.28 5.17 -12.91
N GLY A 254 -24.10 4.89 -13.92
CA GLY A 254 -25.54 5.01 -13.84
C GLY A 254 -26.15 4.16 -12.74
N ALA A 255 -27.36 4.52 -12.28
CA ALA A 255 -28.04 3.80 -11.21
C ALA A 255 -28.23 2.31 -11.53
N GLY A 256 -28.61 1.98 -12.77
CA GLY A 256 -28.81 0.59 -13.23
C GLY A 256 -27.50 -0.22 -13.24
N GLU A 257 -26.40 0.40 -13.65
CA GLU A 257 -25.09 -0.26 -13.65
C GLU A 257 -24.61 -0.56 -12.22
N ARG A 258 -24.79 0.39 -11.31
CA ARG A 258 -24.45 0.20 -9.88
C ARG A 258 -25.29 -0.91 -9.24
N GLU A 259 -26.59 -0.94 -9.55
CA GLU A 259 -27.48 -1.98 -9.10
C GLU A 259 -27.08 -3.36 -9.64
N GLN A 260 -26.67 -3.42 -10.90
CA GLN A 260 -26.15 -4.67 -11.51
C GLN A 260 -24.89 -5.15 -10.81
N LEU A 261 -23.90 -4.28 -10.58
CA LEU A 261 -22.69 -4.61 -9.85
C LEU A 261 -23.01 -5.12 -8.44
N PHE A 262 -23.93 -4.46 -7.74
CA PHE A 262 -24.35 -4.89 -6.42
C PHE A 262 -24.97 -6.28 -6.43
N ARG A 263 -25.90 -6.57 -7.36
CA ARG A 263 -26.52 -7.90 -7.50
C ARG A 263 -25.53 -9.00 -7.84
N GLN A 264 -24.47 -8.65 -8.57
CA GLN A 264 -23.38 -9.56 -8.91
C GLN A 264 -22.34 -9.73 -7.78
N GLY A 265 -22.57 -9.10 -6.62
CA GLY A 265 -21.71 -9.24 -5.45
C GLY A 265 -20.38 -8.49 -5.55
N ALA A 266 -20.30 -7.40 -6.35
CA ALA A 266 -19.08 -6.61 -6.47
C ALA A 266 -18.64 -6.05 -5.12
N ALA A 267 -17.52 -6.50 -4.58
CA ALA A 267 -16.92 -6.09 -3.32
C ALA A 267 -15.73 -5.14 -3.54
N GLY A 268 -14.83 -5.48 -4.46
CA GLY A 268 -13.60 -4.76 -4.75
C GLY A 268 -13.53 -4.17 -6.15
N GLU A 269 -12.69 -3.15 -6.30
CA GLU A 269 -12.32 -2.58 -7.59
C GLU A 269 -10.81 -2.34 -7.65
N ALA A 270 -10.20 -2.75 -8.76
CA ALA A 270 -8.83 -2.40 -9.11
C ALA A 270 -8.71 -2.26 -10.63
N LEU A 271 -7.97 -1.23 -11.08
CA LEU A 271 -7.63 -1.00 -12.50
C LEU A 271 -8.86 -0.94 -13.45
N GLY A 272 -10.04 -0.59 -12.91
CA GLY A 272 -11.29 -0.55 -13.66
C GLY A 272 -12.06 -1.86 -13.71
N PHE A 273 -11.58 -2.91 -13.07
CA PHE A 273 -12.29 -4.19 -12.93
C PHE A 273 -12.98 -4.28 -11.58
N TYR A 274 -14.18 -4.85 -11.54
CA TYR A 274 -14.95 -5.09 -10.34
C TYR A 274 -14.95 -6.57 -10.02
N PHE A 275 -14.69 -6.91 -8.75
CA PHE A 275 -14.47 -8.27 -8.28
C PHE A 275 -15.49 -8.67 -7.22
N SER A 276 -16.01 -9.90 -7.29
CA SER A 276 -16.79 -10.51 -6.22
C SER A 276 -15.86 -10.98 -5.08
N LEU A 277 -16.43 -11.38 -3.94
CA LEU A 277 -15.64 -11.93 -2.82
C LEU A 277 -14.95 -13.25 -3.18
N GLU A 278 -15.46 -13.99 -4.16
CA GLU A 278 -14.87 -15.20 -4.70
C GLU A 278 -13.69 -14.94 -5.65
N GLY A 279 -13.45 -13.66 -6.01
CA GLY A 279 -12.40 -13.25 -6.94
C GLY A 279 -12.83 -13.22 -8.40
N ASP A 280 -14.11 -13.41 -8.69
CA ASP A 280 -14.62 -13.36 -10.06
C ASP A 280 -14.76 -11.92 -10.55
N VAL A 281 -14.45 -11.68 -11.83
CA VAL A 281 -14.68 -10.39 -12.47
C VAL A 281 -16.15 -10.25 -12.82
N VAL A 282 -16.84 -9.37 -12.11
CA VAL A 282 -18.29 -9.12 -12.27
C VAL A 282 -18.60 -7.84 -13.03
N GLY A 283 -17.60 -7.08 -13.43
CA GLY A 283 -17.75 -5.89 -14.24
C GLY A 283 -16.42 -5.29 -14.66
N SER A 284 -16.41 -4.50 -15.72
CA SER A 284 -15.22 -3.81 -16.21
C SER A 284 -15.54 -2.44 -16.75
N ARG A 285 -14.65 -1.49 -16.46
CA ARG A 285 -14.57 -0.15 -17.02
C ARG A 285 -13.12 0.19 -17.42
N SER A 286 -12.30 -0.84 -17.58
CA SER A 286 -10.93 -0.65 -18.06
C SER A 286 -10.98 -0.24 -19.53
N THR A 287 -10.25 0.81 -19.90
CA THR A 287 -10.09 1.30 -21.27
C THR A 287 -8.76 0.92 -21.86
N LEU A 288 -7.80 0.55 -21.02
CA LEU A 288 -6.54 -0.01 -21.49
C LEU A 288 -6.77 -1.46 -21.89
N ALA A 289 -6.11 -1.89 -22.95
CA ALA A 289 -6.24 -3.24 -23.52
C ALA A 289 -5.74 -4.38 -22.60
N LEU A 290 -5.57 -4.12 -21.29
CA LEU A 290 -5.36 -5.15 -20.29
C LEU A 290 -6.68 -5.89 -20.06
N ARG A 291 -6.65 -7.20 -20.22
CA ARG A 291 -7.74 -8.06 -19.78
C ARG A 291 -7.54 -8.41 -18.31
N ALA A 292 -8.65 -8.59 -17.57
CA ALA A 292 -8.56 -9.00 -16.17
C ALA A 292 -7.71 -10.26 -15.97
N GLN A 293 -7.77 -11.20 -16.93
CA GLN A 293 -6.97 -12.43 -16.91
C GLN A 293 -5.46 -12.22 -17.10
N GLU A 294 -5.06 -11.04 -17.57
CA GLU A 294 -3.65 -10.68 -17.76
C GLU A 294 -3.07 -10.01 -16.51
N LEU A 295 -3.93 -9.56 -15.59
CA LEU A 295 -3.48 -8.98 -14.31
C LEU A 295 -2.71 -10.02 -13.50
N GLY A 296 -1.47 -9.69 -13.14
CA GLY A 296 -0.62 -10.56 -12.31
C GLY A 296 -0.18 -11.89 -12.93
N ARG A 297 -0.45 -12.15 -14.21
CA ARG A 297 0.02 -13.37 -14.91
C ARG A 297 1.34 -13.17 -15.62
N THR A 298 1.65 -11.95 -16.01
CA THR A 298 2.85 -11.59 -16.79
C THR A 298 3.81 -10.70 -16.01
N CYS A 299 3.44 -10.22 -14.83
CA CYS A 299 4.22 -9.30 -14.02
C CYS A 299 4.06 -9.56 -12.53
N ASP A 300 5.01 -9.04 -11.74
CA ASP A 300 4.93 -9.01 -10.27
C ASP A 300 3.86 -8.00 -9.82
N ALA A 301 2.68 -8.49 -9.45
CA ALA A 301 1.58 -7.63 -8.97
C ALA A 301 1.80 -7.22 -7.51
N ALA A 302 1.83 -5.93 -7.26
CA ALA A 302 1.97 -5.33 -5.95
C ALA A 302 0.76 -4.42 -5.64
N ALA A 303 0.00 -4.76 -4.60
CA ALA A 303 -1.17 -4.01 -4.19
C ALA A 303 -0.93 -3.24 -2.89
N VAL A 304 -1.48 -2.03 -2.81
CA VAL A 304 -1.45 -1.21 -1.58
C VAL A 304 -2.87 -0.75 -1.25
N ALA A 305 -3.40 -1.24 -0.13
CA ALA A 305 -4.74 -0.84 0.31
C ALA A 305 -4.85 -0.94 1.82
N VAL A 306 -5.36 0.09 2.46
CA VAL A 306 -5.47 0.25 3.92
C VAL A 306 -6.87 0.69 4.33
N GLY A 307 -7.23 0.43 5.58
CA GLY A 307 -8.51 0.71 6.20
C GLY A 307 -9.38 -0.54 6.35
N ARG A 308 -9.90 -0.75 7.55
CA ARG A 308 -10.79 -1.88 7.91
C ARG A 308 -11.98 -2.00 6.93
N SER A 309 -12.52 -0.88 6.47
CA SER A 309 -13.63 -0.83 5.53
C SER A 309 -13.31 -1.41 4.14
N LYS A 310 -12.04 -1.58 3.81
CA LYS A 310 -11.59 -2.15 2.52
C LYS A 310 -11.25 -3.63 2.57
N ALA A 311 -11.35 -4.29 3.73
CA ALA A 311 -10.95 -5.69 3.88
C ALA A 311 -11.61 -6.63 2.85
N GLU A 312 -12.92 -6.47 2.62
CA GLU A 312 -13.66 -7.24 1.60
C GLU A 312 -13.14 -6.99 0.19
N ALA A 313 -12.87 -5.71 -0.12
CA ALA A 313 -12.32 -5.33 -1.42
C ALA A 313 -10.91 -5.89 -1.65
N ILE A 314 -10.07 -5.86 -0.62
CA ILE A 314 -8.71 -6.42 -0.67
C ILE A 314 -8.78 -7.93 -0.89
N ALA A 315 -9.59 -8.64 -0.10
CA ALA A 315 -9.77 -10.07 -0.26
C ALA A 315 -10.27 -10.42 -1.66
N ALA A 316 -11.31 -9.75 -2.16
CA ALA A 316 -11.88 -9.95 -3.50
C ALA A 316 -10.84 -9.84 -4.62
N VAL A 317 -10.02 -8.78 -4.59
CA VAL A 317 -9.00 -8.55 -5.62
C VAL A 317 -7.85 -9.55 -5.50
N CYS A 318 -7.38 -9.83 -4.28
CA CYS A 318 -6.27 -10.74 -4.06
C CYS A 318 -6.64 -12.21 -4.35
N MET A 319 -7.91 -12.58 -4.24
CA MET A 319 -8.38 -13.93 -4.63
C MET A 319 -8.38 -14.16 -6.14
N HIS A 320 -8.42 -13.09 -6.95
CA HIS A 320 -8.50 -13.20 -8.42
C HIS A 320 -7.23 -13.75 -9.06
N HIS A 321 -6.05 -13.29 -8.61
CA HIS A 321 -4.76 -13.72 -9.15
C HIS A 321 -3.67 -13.66 -8.06
N PRO A 322 -2.56 -14.40 -8.23
CA PRO A 322 -1.42 -14.32 -7.33
C PRO A 322 -0.82 -12.91 -7.28
N HIS A 323 -0.40 -12.48 -6.08
CA HIS A 323 0.31 -11.23 -5.89
C HIS A 323 1.71 -11.49 -5.33
N ARG A 324 2.66 -10.69 -5.78
CA ARG A 324 4.00 -10.66 -5.22
C ARG A 324 4.03 -9.96 -3.87
N LEU A 325 3.24 -8.88 -3.75
CA LEU A 325 3.20 -8.04 -2.56
C LEU A 325 1.79 -7.51 -2.30
N LEU A 326 1.37 -7.55 -1.04
CA LEU A 326 0.26 -6.78 -0.50
C LEU A 326 0.78 -5.94 0.67
N VAL A 327 0.60 -4.62 0.60
CA VAL A 327 0.80 -3.73 1.75
C VAL A 327 -0.56 -3.29 2.25
N THR A 328 -0.83 -3.55 3.54
CA THR A 328 -2.11 -3.24 4.19
C THR A 328 -1.89 -2.77 5.63
N ASP A 329 -2.95 -2.43 6.34
CA ASP A 329 -2.90 -2.07 7.76
C ASP A 329 -3.52 -3.16 8.65
N GLU A 330 -3.28 -3.02 9.95
CA GLU A 330 -3.75 -3.96 10.96
C GLU A 330 -5.29 -4.03 11.01
N GLY A 331 -5.98 -2.88 10.83
CA GLY A 331 -7.44 -2.83 10.79
C GLY A 331 -8.03 -3.68 9.67
N ALA A 332 -7.51 -3.54 8.45
CA ALA A 332 -7.91 -4.36 7.31
C ALA A 332 -7.49 -5.82 7.48
N ALA A 333 -6.27 -6.08 7.98
CA ALA A 333 -5.74 -7.42 8.18
C ALA A 333 -6.58 -8.23 9.15
N ILE A 334 -6.93 -7.68 10.32
CA ILE A 334 -7.81 -8.33 11.30
C ILE A 334 -9.17 -8.64 10.67
N ARG A 335 -9.76 -7.68 9.94
CA ARG A 335 -11.06 -7.90 9.30
C ARG A 335 -10.99 -8.96 8.20
N MET A 336 -9.91 -9.02 7.44
CA MET A 336 -9.71 -10.10 6.46
C MET A 336 -9.59 -11.47 7.13
N MET A 337 -8.88 -11.58 8.26
CA MET A 337 -8.79 -12.82 9.04
C MET A 337 -10.18 -13.30 9.49
N GLU A 338 -11.03 -12.38 9.99
CA GLU A 338 -12.43 -12.67 10.35
C GLU A 338 -13.23 -13.20 9.16
N LEU A 339 -13.13 -12.54 7.99
CA LEU A 339 -13.86 -12.88 6.76
C LEU A 339 -13.44 -14.25 6.21
N LEU A 340 -12.14 -14.53 6.22
CA LEU A 340 -11.54 -15.74 5.65
C LEU A 340 -11.54 -16.91 6.63
N ARG A 341 -12.08 -16.74 7.85
CA ARG A 341 -12.13 -17.73 8.93
C ARG A 341 -10.77 -18.39 9.19
N VAL A 342 -9.78 -17.54 9.42
CA VAL A 342 -8.39 -17.92 9.69
C VAL A 342 -8.07 -17.76 11.18
#